data_24bce6551d308707b763d0b48d18b437
#
_entry.id   24bce6551d308707b763d0b48d18b437
#
_cell.length_a   1.000
_cell.length_b   1.000
_cell.length_c   1.000
_cell.angle_alpha   90.00
_cell.angle_beta   90.00
_cell.angle_gamma   90.00
#
_symmetry.space_group_name_H-M   'P 1'
#
loop_
_entity.id
_entity.type
_entity.pdbx_description
1 polymer ?
#
loop_
_entity_poly.entity_id
_entity_poly.type
_entity_poly.pdbx_seq_one_letter_code
_entity_poly.pdbx_strand_id
1 'polypeptide(L)' 'MKQKIAVLGPGSWGTALAQVLSENGHEVILWGKNPEQINEINEKHTNHYYLPELVLPKNIRATLSLEEAVTGAD' A
#
# COMPACT_ATOMS: atom_id res chain seq x y z
N MET A 1 17.69 7.03 1.34
CA MET A 1 17.54 6.92 -0.13
C MET A 1 16.11 6.48 -0.45
N LYS A 2 15.46 7.15 -1.40
CA LYS A 2 14.10 6.83 -1.79
C LYS A 2 14.06 5.64 -2.74
N GLN A 3 13.21 4.66 -2.45
CA GLN A 3 13.02 3.47 -3.27
C GLN A 3 11.56 3.26 -3.59
N LYS A 4 11.27 2.48 -4.62
CA LYS A 4 9.93 1.99 -4.91
C LYS A 4 9.82 0.58 -4.39
N ILE A 5 8.90 0.34 -3.48
CA ILE A 5 8.78 -0.94 -2.80
C ILE A 5 7.39 -1.50 -3.04
N ALA A 6 7.32 -2.75 -3.50
CA ALA A 6 6.07 -3.46 -3.66
C ALA A 6 5.83 -4.31 -2.42
N VAL A 7 4.62 -4.19 -1.85
CA VAL A 7 4.18 -5.04 -0.74
C VAL A 7 3.04 -5.91 -1.25
N LEU A 8 3.22 -7.22 -1.20
CA LEU A 8 2.26 -8.16 -1.75
C LEU A 8 1.30 -8.60 -0.65
N GLY A 9 0.09 -8.06 -0.70
CA GLY A 9 -0.96 -8.35 0.25
C GLY A 9 -1.22 -7.19 1.20
N PRO A 10 -2.39 -6.54 1.12
CA PRO A 10 -2.73 -5.41 1.97
C PRO A 10 -3.48 -5.82 3.25
N GLY A 11 -3.08 -6.94 3.84
CA GLY A 11 -3.56 -7.34 5.16
C GLY A 11 -2.96 -6.46 6.24
N SER A 12 -3.23 -6.77 7.51
CA SER A 12 -2.75 -5.96 8.62
C SER A 12 -1.24 -5.79 8.62
N TRP A 13 -0.50 -6.87 8.41
CA TRP A 13 0.96 -6.81 8.37
C TRP A 13 1.47 -6.03 7.18
N GLY A 14 0.91 -6.28 5.99
CA GLY A 14 1.34 -5.58 4.78
C GLY A 14 1.09 -4.09 4.88
N THR A 15 -0.08 -3.70 5.38
CA THR A 15 -0.44 -2.29 5.52
C THR A 15 0.44 -1.59 6.56
N ALA A 16 0.70 -2.25 7.68
CA ALA A 16 1.57 -1.69 8.72
C ALA A 16 3.00 -1.53 8.21
N LEU A 17 3.52 -2.52 7.49
CA LEU A 17 4.84 -2.44 6.89
C LEU A 17 4.91 -1.32 5.86
N ALA A 18 3.88 -1.18 5.02
CA ALA A 18 3.82 -0.12 4.04
C ALA A 18 3.87 1.25 4.70
N GLN A 19 3.20 1.43 5.83
CA GLN A 19 3.24 2.68 6.56
C GLN A 19 4.66 3.00 7.03
N VAL A 20 5.34 2.03 7.63
CA VAL A 20 6.71 2.24 8.10
C VAL A 20 7.63 2.63 6.97
N LEU A 21 7.56 1.91 5.86
CA LEU A 21 8.39 2.20 4.68
C LEU A 21 8.09 3.57 4.10
N SER A 22 6.80 3.91 4.06
CA SER A 22 6.36 5.19 3.54
C SER A 22 6.82 6.36 4.42
N GLU A 23 6.80 6.19 5.73
CA GLU A 23 7.28 7.21 6.67
C GLU A 23 8.78 7.44 6.55
N ASN A 24 9.51 6.46 6.03
CA ASN A 24 10.93 6.59 5.75
C ASN A 24 11.21 7.17 4.35
N GLY A 25 10.18 7.68 3.68
CA GLY A 25 10.34 8.38 2.43
C GLY A 25 10.25 7.53 1.17
N HIS A 26 9.96 6.25 1.30
CA HIS A 26 9.84 5.37 0.14
C HIS A 26 8.47 5.48 -0.51
N GLU A 27 8.39 5.22 -1.81
CA GLU A 27 7.12 5.02 -2.50
C GLU A 27 6.72 3.56 -2.34
N VAL A 28 5.48 3.32 -1.91
CA VAL A 28 5.01 1.97 -1.65
C VAL A 28 3.79 1.66 -2.50
N ILE A 29 3.80 0.50 -3.13
CA ILE A 29 2.67 -0.02 -3.88
C ILE A 29 2.21 -1.31 -3.21
N LEU A 30 0.97 -1.29 -2.70
CA LEU A 30 0.33 -2.47 -2.13
C LEU A 30 -0.42 -3.21 -3.22
N TRP A 31 -0.18 -4.51 -3.33
CA TRP A 31 -0.94 -5.35 -4.24
C TRP A 31 -1.95 -6.17 -3.46
N GLY A 32 -3.17 -6.22 -3.96
CA GLY A 32 -4.21 -7.06 -3.37
C GLY A 32 -5.23 -7.49 -4.40
N LYS A 33 -6.15 -8.36 -3.99
CA LYS A 33 -7.15 -8.94 -4.89
C LYS A 33 -8.55 -8.37 -4.69
N ASN A 34 -8.78 -7.55 -3.67
CA ASN A 34 -10.10 -7.01 -3.36
C ASN A 34 -10.24 -5.59 -3.90
N PRO A 35 -11.08 -5.36 -4.93
CA PRO A 35 -11.23 -4.04 -5.53
C PRO A 35 -11.70 -2.97 -4.54
N GLU A 36 -12.57 -3.31 -3.61
CA GLU A 36 -13.08 -2.34 -2.63
C GLU A 36 -11.97 -1.85 -1.72
N GLN A 37 -11.10 -2.77 -1.28
CA GLN A 37 -9.98 -2.44 -0.43
C GLN A 37 -8.95 -1.57 -1.17
N ILE A 38 -8.68 -1.92 -2.42
CA ILE A 38 -7.75 -1.16 -3.26
C ILE A 38 -8.28 0.27 -3.45
N ASN A 39 -9.56 0.41 -3.75
CA ASN A 39 -10.16 1.73 -3.92
C ASN A 39 -10.12 2.55 -2.64
N GLU A 40 -10.38 1.92 -1.51
CA GLU A 40 -10.32 2.60 -0.22
C GLU A 40 -8.92 3.16 0.05
N ILE A 41 -7.90 2.36 -0.18
CA ILE A 41 -6.52 2.79 0.05
C ILE A 41 -6.18 3.98 -0.84
N ASN A 42 -6.53 3.91 -2.12
CA ASN A 42 -6.19 4.96 -3.08
C ASN A 42 -6.98 6.24 -2.89
N GLU A 43 -8.26 6.14 -2.56
CA GLU A 43 -9.14 7.30 -2.48
C GLU A 43 -9.20 7.92 -1.09
N LYS A 44 -9.20 7.09 -0.06
CA LYS A 44 -9.38 7.54 1.32
C LYS A 44 -8.13 7.45 2.17
N HIS A 45 -7.09 6.78 1.65
CA HIS A 45 -5.84 6.54 2.38
C HIS A 45 -6.07 5.79 3.68
N THR A 46 -7.02 4.85 3.66
CA THR A 46 -7.33 4.01 4.81
C THR A 46 -7.45 2.56 4.37
N ASN A 47 -7.32 1.65 5.32
CA ASN A 47 -7.61 0.23 5.11
C ASN A 47 -8.46 -0.22 6.28
N HIS A 48 -9.73 0.19 6.24
CA HIS A 48 -10.64 0.13 7.37
C HIS A 48 -10.84 -1.28 7.94
N TYR A 49 -10.87 -2.29 7.08
CA TYR A 49 -11.09 -3.66 7.51
C TYR A 49 -9.96 -4.16 8.41
N TYR A 50 -8.72 -3.83 8.08
CA TYR A 50 -7.55 -4.32 8.82
C TYR A 50 -7.01 -3.34 9.85
N LEU A 51 -7.04 -2.04 9.53
CA LEU A 51 -6.51 -0.99 10.40
C LEU A 51 -7.47 0.19 10.43
N PRO A 52 -8.62 0.05 11.13
CA PRO A 52 -9.74 0.99 10.98
C PRO A 52 -9.46 2.42 11.42
N GLU A 53 -8.50 2.63 12.27
CA GLU A 53 -8.23 3.98 12.79
C GLU A 53 -6.99 4.62 12.19
N LEU A 54 -6.36 3.95 11.22
CA LEU A 54 -5.12 4.43 10.65
C LEU A 54 -5.36 5.17 9.34
N VAL A 55 -4.78 6.35 9.22
CA VAL A 55 -4.73 7.08 7.95
C VAL A 55 -3.36 6.87 7.34
N LEU A 56 -3.34 6.34 6.12
CA LEU A 56 -2.10 6.00 5.44
C LEU A 56 -1.48 7.22 4.76
N PRO A 57 -0.14 7.31 4.71
CA PRO A 57 0.53 8.38 3.97
C PRO A 57 0.19 8.36 2.48
N LYS A 58 0.27 9.54 1.86
CA LYS A 58 -0.10 9.70 0.45
C LYS A 58 0.84 9.02 -0.54
N ASN A 59 2.03 8.65 -0.11
CA ASN A 59 2.99 7.94 -0.97
C ASN A 59 2.76 6.43 -0.98
N ILE A 60 1.64 5.96 -0.41
CA ILE A 60 1.19 4.59 -0.54
C ILE A 60 0.09 4.54 -1.60
N ARG A 61 0.26 3.69 -2.60
CA ARG A 61 -0.77 3.38 -3.60
C ARG A 61 -1.09 1.91 -3.55
N ALA A 62 -2.24 1.53 -4.06
CA ALA A 62 -2.65 0.13 -4.11
C ALA A 62 -3.09 -0.23 -5.52
N THR A 63 -2.93 -1.48 -5.90
CA THR A 63 -3.29 -1.96 -7.23
C THR A 63 -3.77 -3.40 -7.17
N LEU A 64 -4.64 -3.75 -8.13
CA LEU A 64 -5.06 -5.13 -8.36
C LEU A 64 -4.10 -5.88 -9.28
N SER A 65 -3.21 -5.18 -9.95
CA SER A 65 -2.29 -5.77 -10.91
C SER A 65 -0.95 -6.10 -10.26
N LEU A 66 -0.63 -7.39 -10.19
CA LEU A 66 0.67 -7.82 -9.66
C LEU A 66 1.79 -7.30 -10.54
N GLU A 67 1.59 -7.30 -11.85
CA GLU A 67 2.60 -6.78 -12.78
C GLU A 67 2.89 -5.30 -12.51
N GLU A 68 1.85 -4.49 -12.31
CA GLU A 68 2.03 -3.08 -12.00
C GLU A 68 2.79 -2.91 -10.67
N ALA A 69 2.45 -3.73 -9.67
CA ALA A 69 3.07 -3.62 -8.37
C ALA A 69 4.58 -3.88 -8.41
N VAL A 70 5.01 -4.88 -9.18
CA VAL A 70 6.42 -5.27 -9.19
C VAL A 70 7.25 -4.56 -10.25
N THR A 71 6.62 -4.01 -11.29
CA THR A 71 7.32 -3.29 -12.34
C THR A 71 7.91 -1.99 -11.78
N GLY A 72 9.21 -1.82 -11.89
CA GLY A 72 9.89 -0.64 -11.35
C GLY A 72 10.15 -0.68 -9.85
N ALA A 73 9.81 -1.78 -9.18
CA ALA A 73 10.17 -1.94 -7.77
C ALA A 73 11.67 -2.22 -7.66
N ASP A 74 12.27 -1.67 -6.64
CA ASP A 74 13.70 -1.84 -6.38
C ASP A 74 14.03 -3.10 -5.61
#